data_2cfdc32e15d5f2a3f6c3820b8cccfcad
#
_entry.id   2cfdc32e15d5f2a3f6c3820b8cccfcad
#
_cell.length_a   1.000
_cell.length_b   1.000
_cell.length_c   1.000
_cell.angle_alpha   90.00
_cell.angle_beta   90.00
_cell.angle_gamma   90.00
#
_symmetry.space_group_name_H-M   'P 1'
#
loop_
_entity.id
_entity.type
_entity.pdbx_description
1 polymer ?
#
loop_
_entity_poly.entity_id
_entity_poly.type
_entity_poly.pdbx_seq_one_letter_code
_entity_poly.pdbx_strand_id
1 'polypeptide(L)'
;MLFRSVEYLSNHESVAWVSHPSVPDHPDHELAKKLLPHGRGSMIAFGIKGGKAAGEAFINNVKLASHLANVGDTRTLVIHPASATHSQMDEATLKFAGLSHDMIRLSVGIEDIDDIKNDFEVGFRAARKPRLVSNQ
;
A
#
# COMPACT_ATOMS: atom_id res chain seq x y z
N MET A 1 14.85 -2.08 6.55
CA MET A 1 13.39 -2.25 6.60
C MET A 1 12.74 -1.86 5.27
N LEU A 2 12.74 -0.60 4.88
CA LEU A 2 12.02 -0.10 3.72
C LEU A 2 12.34 -0.82 2.39
N PHE A 3 13.61 -0.99 2.02
CA PHE A 3 13.97 -1.68 0.78
C PHE A 3 13.46 -3.12 0.72
N ARG A 4 13.48 -3.83 1.83
CA ARG A 4 12.92 -5.19 1.93
C ARG A 4 11.40 -5.20 1.77
N SER A 5 10.70 -4.15 2.23
CA SER A 5 9.26 -4.01 2.02
C SER A 5 8.92 -3.73 0.55
N VAL A 6 9.69 -2.84 -0.11
CA VAL A 6 9.52 -2.56 -1.55
C VAL A 6 9.78 -3.81 -2.37
N GLU A 7 10.88 -4.52 -2.11
CA GLU A 7 11.22 -5.77 -2.79
C GLU A 7 10.15 -6.84 -2.60
N TYR A 8 9.68 -7.04 -1.37
CA TYR A 8 8.61 -7.98 -1.07
C TYR A 8 7.34 -7.66 -1.84
N LEU A 9 6.87 -6.41 -1.81
CA LEU A 9 5.66 -5.99 -2.52
C LEU A 9 5.82 -6.10 -4.03
N SER A 10 6.99 -5.72 -4.58
CA SER A 10 7.25 -5.79 -6.03
C SER A 10 7.23 -7.21 -6.58
N ASN A 11 7.53 -8.20 -5.75
CA ASN A 11 7.55 -9.62 -6.14
C ASN A 11 6.29 -10.39 -5.69
N HIS A 12 5.35 -9.74 -5.01
CA HIS A 12 4.18 -10.42 -4.48
C HIS A 12 3.10 -10.64 -5.53
N GLU A 13 2.58 -11.86 -5.63
CA GLU A 13 1.58 -12.25 -6.65
C GLU A 13 0.26 -11.47 -6.61
N SER A 14 -0.14 -10.97 -5.43
CA SER A 14 -1.37 -10.17 -5.23
C SER A 14 -1.18 -8.68 -5.49
N VAL A 15 0.04 -8.24 -5.80
CA VAL A 15 0.37 -6.84 -6.08
C VAL A 15 0.43 -6.61 -7.58
N ALA A 16 -0.29 -5.59 -8.06
CA ALA A 16 -0.34 -5.23 -9.47
C ALA A 16 0.79 -4.25 -9.86
N TRP A 17 1.11 -3.33 -8.98
CA TRP A 17 2.14 -2.31 -9.19
C TRP A 17 2.66 -1.77 -7.85
N VAL A 18 3.88 -1.24 -7.86
CA VAL A 18 4.49 -0.55 -6.70
C VAL A 18 5.04 0.79 -7.17
N SER A 19 4.72 1.85 -6.44
CA SER A 19 5.29 3.18 -6.63
C SER A 19 6.15 3.57 -5.44
N HIS A 20 7.44 3.60 -5.65
CA HIS A 20 8.45 4.09 -4.73
C HIS A 20 9.72 4.46 -5.50
N PRO A 21 10.44 5.55 -5.15
CA PRO A 21 11.60 6.00 -5.91
C PRO A 21 12.78 5.03 -5.97
N SER A 22 12.78 3.98 -5.15
CA SER A 22 13.78 2.90 -5.24
C SER A 22 13.50 1.89 -6.36
N VAL A 23 12.29 1.86 -6.90
CA VAL A 23 11.92 0.98 -8.02
C VAL A 23 12.49 1.56 -9.32
N PRO A 24 13.22 0.77 -10.15
CA PRO A 24 13.86 1.29 -11.36
C PRO A 24 12.92 1.97 -12.35
N ASP A 25 11.68 1.53 -12.45
CA ASP A 25 10.68 2.08 -13.37
C ASP A 25 10.01 3.36 -12.85
N HIS A 26 10.33 3.81 -11.62
CA HIS A 26 9.77 5.05 -11.09
C HIS A 26 10.34 6.26 -11.84
N PRO A 27 9.51 7.25 -12.24
CA PRO A 27 9.96 8.42 -13.00
C PRO A 27 11.12 9.18 -12.36
N ASP A 28 11.11 9.27 -11.02
CA ASP A 28 12.12 9.99 -10.25
C ASP A 28 13.24 9.10 -9.69
N HIS A 29 13.38 7.87 -10.20
CA HIS A 29 14.37 6.91 -9.67
C HIS A 29 15.80 7.48 -9.69
N GLU A 30 16.25 7.99 -10.82
CA GLU A 30 17.59 8.56 -10.97
C GLU A 30 17.78 9.84 -10.16
N LEU A 31 16.76 10.71 -10.12
CA LEU A 31 16.78 11.90 -9.28
C LEU A 31 16.88 11.55 -7.80
N ALA A 32 16.13 10.57 -7.35
CA ALA A 32 16.15 10.10 -5.97
C ALA A 32 17.50 9.47 -5.60
N LYS A 33 18.15 8.75 -6.49
CA LYS A 33 19.52 8.24 -6.28
C LYS A 33 20.52 9.37 -6.03
N LYS A 34 20.37 10.47 -6.77
CA LYS A 34 21.25 11.63 -6.66
C LYS A 34 21.01 12.44 -5.39
N LEU A 35 19.74 12.71 -5.06
CA LEU A 35 19.38 13.59 -3.96
C LEU A 35 19.28 12.86 -2.61
N LEU A 36 18.93 11.59 -2.62
CA LEU A 36 18.67 10.77 -1.44
C LEU A 36 19.50 9.48 -1.45
N PRO A 37 20.84 9.57 -1.45
CA PRO A 37 21.71 8.41 -1.61
C PRO A 37 21.60 7.40 -0.45
N HIS A 38 21.24 7.86 0.75
CA HIS A 38 21.17 7.04 1.96
C HIS A 38 19.80 6.51 2.32
N GLY A 39 18.75 6.94 1.63
CA GLY A 39 17.37 6.46 1.85
C GLY A 39 16.37 7.32 1.10
N ARG A 40 15.28 6.70 0.62
CA ARG A 40 14.30 7.33 -0.27
C ARG A 40 12.91 7.45 0.36
N GLY A 41 12.86 7.57 1.69
CA GLY A 41 11.61 7.77 2.44
C GLY A 41 10.88 6.48 2.80
N SER A 42 9.90 6.58 3.69
CA SER A 42 9.14 5.44 4.25
C SER A 42 7.78 5.22 3.57
N MET A 43 7.41 6.07 2.62
CA MET A 43 6.11 6.01 1.96
C MET A 43 6.17 5.15 0.71
N ILE A 44 5.27 4.17 0.64
CA ILE A 44 5.08 3.29 -0.52
C ILE A 44 3.62 3.36 -0.93
N ALA A 45 3.33 3.45 -2.22
CA ALA A 45 2.02 3.15 -2.76
C ALA A 45 2.08 1.87 -3.58
N PHE A 46 1.08 1.02 -3.47
CA PHE A 46 0.97 -0.18 -4.30
C PHE A 46 -0.48 -0.47 -4.65
N GLY A 47 -0.69 -1.12 -5.77
CA GLY A 47 -1.99 -1.58 -6.22
C GLY A 47 -2.20 -3.03 -5.88
N ILE A 48 -3.36 -3.35 -5.26
CA ILE A 48 -3.75 -4.72 -4.96
C ILE A 48 -4.64 -5.28 -6.08
N LYS A 49 -4.35 -6.49 -6.53
CA LYS A 49 -5.20 -7.17 -7.52
C LYS A 49 -6.58 -7.45 -6.92
N GLY A 50 -7.63 -7.15 -7.67
CA GLY A 50 -9.02 -7.31 -7.23
C GLY A 50 -9.75 -5.99 -6.90
N GLY A 51 -9.09 -4.85 -7.11
CA GLY A 51 -9.70 -3.52 -7.04
C GLY A 51 -10.12 -3.10 -5.63
N LYS A 52 -11.20 -2.32 -5.54
CA LYS A 52 -11.69 -1.72 -4.29
C LYS A 52 -12.02 -2.76 -3.22
N ALA A 53 -12.73 -3.83 -3.58
CA ALA A 53 -13.14 -4.86 -2.63
C ALA A 53 -11.92 -5.60 -2.02
N ALA A 54 -10.89 -5.85 -2.82
CA ALA A 54 -9.64 -6.43 -2.36
C ALA A 54 -8.88 -5.49 -1.42
N GLY A 55 -8.83 -4.20 -1.75
CA GLY A 55 -8.24 -3.17 -0.90
C GLY A 55 -8.91 -3.06 0.46
N GLU A 56 -10.24 -3.03 0.49
CA GLU A 56 -11.02 -3.03 1.73
C GLU A 56 -10.79 -4.30 2.56
N ALA A 57 -10.78 -5.46 1.92
CA ALA A 57 -10.50 -6.72 2.59
C ALA A 57 -9.09 -6.77 3.19
N PHE A 58 -8.11 -6.25 2.46
CA PHE A 58 -6.72 -6.17 2.95
C PHE A 58 -6.63 -5.33 4.22
N ILE A 59 -7.07 -4.05 4.19
CA ILE A 59 -6.93 -3.16 5.34
C ILE A 59 -7.75 -3.58 6.55
N ASN A 60 -8.86 -4.28 6.35
CA ASN A 60 -9.72 -4.77 7.44
C ASN A 60 -9.17 -6.03 8.12
N ASN A 61 -8.16 -6.68 7.55
CA ASN A 61 -7.62 -7.94 8.07
C ASN A 61 -6.17 -7.84 8.56
N VAL A 62 -5.40 -6.82 8.19
CA VAL A 62 -4.10 -6.55 8.80
C VAL A 62 -4.29 -6.13 10.27
N LYS A 63 -3.36 -6.51 11.14
CA LYS A 63 -3.46 -6.31 12.58
C LYS A 63 -2.29 -5.55 13.17
N LEU A 64 -1.09 -5.76 12.66
CA LEU A 64 0.12 -5.03 13.06
C LEU A 64 0.10 -3.63 12.46
N ALA A 65 -0.15 -3.52 11.17
CA ALA A 65 -0.27 -2.24 10.49
C ALA A 65 -1.55 -1.52 10.95
N SER A 66 -1.38 -0.29 11.43
CA SER A 66 -2.50 0.53 11.91
C SER A 66 -3.21 1.22 10.75
N HIS A 67 -4.53 1.17 10.75
CA HIS A 67 -5.37 1.81 9.73
C HIS A 67 -5.55 3.29 10.05
N LEU A 68 -4.58 4.10 9.69
CA LEU A 68 -4.62 5.56 9.79
C LEU A 68 -3.65 6.22 8.81
N ALA A 69 -3.86 7.52 8.55
CA ALA A 69 -3.03 8.32 7.68
C ALA A 69 -2.07 9.19 8.51
N ASN A 70 -0.77 8.96 8.35
CA ASN A 70 0.29 9.79 8.89
C ASN A 70 1.57 9.59 8.06
N VAL A 71 2.59 10.39 8.31
CA VAL A 71 3.92 10.28 7.70
C VAL A 71 4.97 10.33 8.80
N GLY A 72 5.93 9.39 8.76
CA GLY A 72 7.04 9.37 9.71
C GLY A 72 6.69 8.85 11.11
N ASP A 73 5.61 8.07 11.24
CA ASP A 73 5.29 7.35 12.45
C ASP A 73 6.25 6.16 12.65
N THR A 74 6.53 5.81 13.89
CA THR A 74 7.32 4.60 14.23
C THR A 74 6.55 3.32 13.98
N ARG A 75 5.23 3.38 13.92
CA ARG A 75 4.34 2.27 13.56
C ARG A 75 4.17 2.19 12.05
N THR A 76 4.03 0.98 11.54
CA THR A 76 3.58 0.76 10.17
C THR A 76 2.11 1.12 10.03
N LEU A 77 1.79 1.98 9.07
CA LEU A 77 0.46 2.51 8.82
C LEU A 77 0.01 2.16 7.42
N VAL A 78 -1.24 1.76 7.27
CA VAL A 78 -1.87 1.51 5.97
C VAL A 78 -3.18 2.28 5.83
N ILE A 79 -3.47 2.73 4.63
CA ILE A 79 -4.76 3.32 4.28
C ILE A 79 -5.15 2.91 2.86
N HIS A 80 -6.44 2.69 2.65
CA HIS A 80 -7.04 2.54 1.33
C HIS A 80 -7.79 3.83 0.99
N PRO A 81 -7.21 4.76 0.20
CA PRO A 81 -7.78 6.09 -0.02
C PRO A 81 -9.20 6.06 -0.57
N ALA A 82 -9.49 5.14 -1.48
CA ALA A 82 -10.79 5.03 -2.12
C ALA A 82 -11.94 4.67 -1.16
N SER A 83 -11.65 4.00 -0.04
CA SER A 83 -12.68 3.65 0.97
C SER A 83 -12.64 4.53 2.22
N ALA A 84 -11.57 5.30 2.42
CA ALA A 84 -11.38 6.13 3.60
C ALA A 84 -11.63 7.61 3.32
N THR A 85 -10.57 8.35 2.98
CA THR A 85 -10.61 9.81 2.82
C THR A 85 -11.31 10.28 1.54
N HIS A 86 -11.43 9.41 0.53
CA HIS A 86 -11.95 9.73 -0.81
C HIS A 86 -13.15 8.84 -1.19
N SER A 87 -13.88 8.32 -0.20
CA SER A 87 -14.99 7.38 -0.41
C SER A 87 -16.17 7.95 -1.22
N GLN A 88 -16.33 9.29 -1.26
CA GLN A 88 -17.39 9.99 -1.97
C GLN A 88 -16.97 10.52 -3.35
N MET A 89 -15.72 10.30 -3.76
CA MET A 89 -15.22 10.73 -5.07
C MET A 89 -15.62 9.74 -6.16
N ASP A 90 -16.02 10.30 -7.31
CA ASP A 90 -16.20 9.51 -8.52
C ASP A 90 -14.86 9.07 -9.12
N GLU A 91 -14.90 8.14 -10.06
CA GLU A 91 -13.70 7.57 -10.69
C GLU A 91 -12.85 8.63 -11.40
N ALA A 92 -13.48 9.61 -12.05
CA ALA A 92 -12.78 10.67 -12.76
C ALA A 92 -12.00 11.58 -11.78
N THR A 93 -12.62 11.92 -10.65
CA THR A 93 -12.00 12.73 -9.60
C THR A 93 -10.86 11.98 -8.90
N LEU A 94 -11.02 10.68 -8.62
CA LEU A 94 -9.95 9.83 -8.09
C LEU A 94 -8.75 9.80 -9.03
N LYS A 95 -8.98 9.59 -10.32
CA LYS A 95 -7.92 9.56 -11.33
C LYS A 95 -7.21 10.91 -11.45
N PHE A 96 -7.95 12.01 -11.42
CA PHE A 96 -7.38 13.35 -11.42
C PHE A 96 -6.49 13.62 -10.20
N ALA A 97 -6.89 13.10 -9.04
CA ALA A 97 -6.10 13.16 -7.80
C ALA A 97 -4.90 12.18 -7.77
N GLY A 98 -4.67 11.40 -8.84
CA GLY A 98 -3.60 10.41 -8.91
C GLY A 98 -3.87 9.16 -8.06
N LEU A 99 -5.13 8.90 -7.75
CA LEU A 99 -5.58 7.76 -6.94
C LEU A 99 -6.27 6.72 -7.81
N SER A 100 -6.27 5.47 -7.36
CA SER A 100 -7.01 4.37 -7.98
C SER A 100 -7.74 3.54 -6.94
N HIS A 101 -8.75 2.79 -7.36
CA HIS A 101 -9.55 1.95 -6.46
C HIS A 101 -8.75 0.81 -5.82
N ASP A 102 -7.66 0.40 -6.43
CA ASP A 102 -6.77 -0.66 -5.97
C ASP A 102 -5.60 -0.16 -5.11
N MET A 103 -5.43 1.16 -4.99
CA MET A 103 -4.28 1.75 -4.30
C MET A 103 -4.36 1.56 -2.78
N ILE A 104 -3.28 1.02 -2.24
CA ILE A 104 -2.95 1.02 -0.81
C ILE A 104 -1.76 1.96 -0.60
N ARG A 105 -1.87 2.86 0.35
CA ARG A 105 -0.77 3.71 0.80
C ARG A 105 -0.21 3.16 2.11
N LEU A 106 1.08 2.96 2.14
CA LEU A 106 1.83 2.38 3.25
C LEU A 106 2.86 3.38 3.76
N SER A 107 2.90 3.59 5.08
CA SER A 107 4.02 4.23 5.79
C SER A 107 4.73 3.16 6.61
N VAL A 108 5.94 2.77 6.20
CA VAL A 108 6.70 1.70 6.87
C VAL A 108 7.27 2.22 8.17
N GLY A 109 6.96 1.53 9.27
CA GLY A 109 7.50 1.78 10.59
C GLY A 109 8.82 1.06 10.88
N ILE A 110 9.11 0.88 12.14
CA ILE A 110 10.36 0.29 12.64
C ILE A 110 10.19 -1.13 13.18
N GLU A 111 9.01 -1.74 13.04
CA GLU A 111 8.74 -3.12 13.43
C GLU A 111 9.62 -4.10 12.62
N ASP A 112 9.76 -5.30 13.12
CA ASP A 112 10.48 -6.34 12.41
C ASP A 112 9.87 -6.59 11.02
N ILE A 113 10.72 -6.72 10.02
CA ILE A 113 10.26 -6.86 8.62
C ILE A 113 9.48 -8.15 8.38
N ASP A 114 9.81 -9.22 9.08
CA ASP A 114 9.12 -10.49 8.89
C ASP A 114 7.74 -10.45 9.56
N ASP A 115 7.58 -9.69 10.65
CA ASP A 115 6.28 -9.41 11.25
C ASP A 115 5.39 -8.57 10.32
N ILE A 116 5.95 -7.54 9.68
CA ILE A 116 5.23 -6.74 8.68
C ILE A 116 4.77 -7.62 7.50
N LYS A 117 5.66 -8.46 6.97
CA LYS A 117 5.31 -9.39 5.88
C LYS A 117 4.23 -10.39 6.29
N ASN A 118 4.35 -10.97 7.48
CA ASN A 118 3.37 -11.92 7.98
C ASN A 118 1.99 -11.28 8.13
N ASP A 119 1.92 -10.06 8.63
CA ASP A 119 0.68 -9.28 8.73
C ASP A 119 0.07 -9.02 7.35
N PHE A 120 0.89 -8.63 6.38
CA PHE A 120 0.44 -8.39 5.01
C PHE A 120 -0.06 -9.67 4.32
N GLU A 121 0.56 -10.82 4.60
CA GLU A 121 0.06 -12.11 4.09
C GLU A 121 -1.36 -12.42 4.58
N VAL A 122 -1.69 -12.04 5.81
CA VAL A 122 -3.07 -12.14 6.32
C VAL A 122 -4.01 -11.26 5.49
N GLY A 123 -3.63 -10.01 5.25
CA GLY A 123 -4.39 -9.07 4.42
C GLY A 123 -4.55 -9.57 2.97
N PHE A 124 -3.48 -10.04 2.35
CA PHE A 124 -3.52 -10.56 0.97
C PHE A 124 -4.36 -11.82 0.83
N ARG A 125 -4.33 -12.72 1.81
CA ARG A 125 -5.21 -13.90 1.82
C ARG A 125 -6.69 -13.51 1.89
N ALA A 126 -7.02 -12.54 2.71
CA ALA A 126 -8.38 -12.00 2.80
C ALA A 126 -8.82 -11.33 1.48
N ALA A 127 -7.92 -10.60 0.84
CA ALA A 127 -8.17 -9.92 -0.43
C ALA A 127 -8.44 -10.89 -1.60
N ARG A 128 -7.80 -12.05 -1.60
CA ARG A 128 -8.02 -13.09 -2.62
C ARG A 128 -9.40 -13.77 -2.52
N LYS A 129 -10.04 -13.69 -1.36
CA LYS A 129 -11.38 -14.25 -1.08
C LYS A 129 -12.24 -13.17 -0.43
N PRO A 130 -12.55 -12.05 -1.12
CA PRO A 130 -13.42 -11.05 -0.55
C PRO A 130 -14.78 -11.69 -0.27
N ARG A 131 -15.26 -11.57 0.96
CA ARG A 131 -16.66 -11.89 1.25
C ARG A 131 -17.53 -10.92 0.44
N LEU A 132 -18.29 -11.45 -0.49
CA LEU A 132 -19.42 -10.71 -1.04
C LEU A 132 -20.32 -10.37 0.14
N VAL A 133 -20.35 -9.09 0.52
CA VAL A 133 -21.37 -8.61 1.44
C VAL A 133 -22.66 -8.69 0.65
N SER A 134 -23.44 -9.73 0.93
CA SER A 134 -24.82 -9.81 0.44
C SER A 134 -25.56 -8.65 1.08
N ASN A 135 -25.93 -7.66 0.29
CA ASN A 135 -26.91 -6.65 0.68
C ASN A 135 -28.20 -7.39 1.03
N GLN A 136 -28.50 -7.52 2.33
CA GLN A 136 -29.83 -7.74 2.82
C GLN A 136 -30.46 -6.40 3.19
#